data_28f1364f5cff559976e73e7bd252e455
#
_entry.id   28f1364f5cff559976e73e7bd252e455
#
_cell.length_a   1.000
_cell.length_b   1.000
_cell.length_c   1.000
_cell.angle_alpha   90.00
_cell.angle_beta   90.00
_cell.angle_gamma   90.00
#
_symmetry.space_group_name_H-M   'P 1'
#
loop_
_entity.id
_entity.type
_entity.pdbx_description
1 polymer ?
#
loop_
_entity_poly.entity_id
_entity_poly.type
_entity_poly.pdbx_seq_one_letter_code
_entity_poly.pdbx_strand_id
1 'polypeptide(L)'
;MAALHEPVWAKVAGASIMLITGSVPVRDGWEGRAPAKAVADDAGDAIRPADPLLAHPQPDAQGFVRWWQTHGARITDGEVWLNGRTLTPAALAQTLHTGPLHARTVAARKLQWLHSEPRRLDTHGPSPVQRQWMQTHLPPIPQPSPKA
;
A
#
# COMPACT_ATOMS: atom_id res chain seq x y z
N MET A 1 -3.37 -4.53 -16.36
CA MET A 1 -3.23 -3.26 -17.12
C MET A 1 -4.59 -2.72 -17.59
N ALA A 2 -5.50 -3.55 -18.13
CA ALA A 2 -6.81 -3.09 -18.59
C ALA A 2 -7.59 -2.27 -17.55
N ALA A 3 -7.62 -2.71 -16.31
CA ALA A 3 -8.34 -2.04 -15.22
C ALA A 3 -7.91 -0.58 -14.94
N LEU A 4 -6.70 -0.18 -15.31
CA LEU A 4 -6.25 1.22 -15.16
C LEU A 4 -6.92 2.16 -16.17
N HIS A 5 -7.40 1.64 -17.29
CA HIS A 5 -8.11 2.42 -18.32
C HIS A 5 -9.61 2.53 -18.03
N GLU A 6 -10.14 1.72 -17.11
CA GLU A 6 -11.55 1.73 -16.75
C GLU A 6 -11.79 2.70 -15.59
N PRO A 7 -12.53 3.81 -15.76
CA PRO A 7 -12.67 4.86 -14.74
C PRO A 7 -13.14 4.33 -13.38
N VAL A 8 -14.04 3.35 -13.39
CA VAL A 8 -14.61 2.73 -12.17
C VAL A 8 -13.54 1.94 -11.39
N TRP A 9 -12.64 1.26 -12.10
CA TRP A 9 -11.64 0.37 -11.50
C TRP A 9 -10.25 1.00 -11.36
N ALA A 10 -10.01 2.13 -12.02
CA ALA A 10 -8.68 2.74 -12.07
C ALA A 10 -8.08 2.99 -10.68
N LYS A 11 -8.85 3.55 -9.76
CA LYS A 11 -8.37 3.82 -8.40
C LYS A 11 -8.09 2.55 -7.61
N VAL A 12 -8.95 1.52 -7.73
CA VAL A 12 -8.74 0.22 -7.07
C VAL A 12 -7.50 -0.46 -7.64
N ALA A 13 -7.34 -0.45 -8.95
CA ALA A 13 -6.17 -0.99 -9.63
C ALA A 13 -4.90 -0.24 -9.22
N GLY A 14 -4.94 1.09 -9.18
CA GLY A 14 -3.84 1.93 -8.71
C GLY A 14 -3.45 1.62 -7.27
N ALA A 15 -4.42 1.52 -6.36
CA ALA A 15 -4.18 1.15 -4.96
C ALA A 15 -3.55 -0.25 -4.83
N SER A 16 -4.02 -1.21 -5.63
CA SER A 16 -3.46 -2.57 -5.66
C SER A 16 -2.02 -2.58 -6.17
N ILE A 17 -1.72 -1.81 -7.21
CA ILE A 17 -0.37 -1.64 -7.74
C ILE A 17 0.55 -1.03 -6.68
N MET A 18 0.12 0.04 -6.01
CA MET A 18 0.88 0.65 -4.92
C MET A 18 1.17 -0.37 -3.81
N LEU A 19 0.17 -1.16 -3.42
CA LEU A 19 0.31 -2.17 -2.39
C LEU A 19 1.35 -3.24 -2.75
N ILE A 20 1.35 -3.69 -3.99
CA ILE A 20 2.27 -4.73 -4.48
C ILE A 20 3.66 -4.15 -4.68
N THR A 21 3.76 -3.06 -5.42
CA THR A 21 5.05 -2.54 -5.92
C THR A 21 5.73 -1.57 -4.96
N GLY A 22 4.99 -0.99 -4.00
CA GLY A 22 5.47 0.11 -3.16
C GLY A 22 5.69 1.41 -3.93
N SER A 23 5.25 1.49 -5.21
CA SER A 23 5.31 2.73 -5.98
C SER A 23 4.29 3.74 -5.49
N VAL A 24 4.60 5.01 -5.64
CA VAL A 24 3.73 6.13 -5.25
C VAL A 24 3.49 6.98 -6.50
N PRO A 25 2.25 7.12 -6.99
CA PRO A 25 1.95 7.79 -8.26
C PRO A 25 2.61 9.15 -8.43
N VAL A 26 2.50 10.01 -7.44
CA VAL A 26 3.09 11.37 -7.44
C VAL A 26 4.61 11.33 -7.57
N ARG A 27 5.27 10.51 -6.75
CA ARG A 27 6.72 10.39 -6.73
C ARG A 27 7.28 9.72 -7.99
N ASP A 28 6.56 8.71 -8.47
CA ASP A 28 7.04 7.79 -9.50
C ASP A 28 6.49 8.16 -10.90
N GLY A 29 5.81 9.31 -11.03
CA GLY A 29 5.44 9.91 -12.31
C GLY A 29 4.28 9.23 -13.04
N TRP A 30 3.36 8.58 -12.31
CA TRP A 30 2.16 7.99 -12.90
C TRP A 30 0.85 8.43 -12.21
N GLU A 31 0.88 9.62 -11.59
CA GLU A 31 -0.34 10.29 -11.15
C GLU A 31 -1.06 10.89 -12.34
N GLY A 32 -2.33 10.54 -12.50
CA GLY A 32 -3.22 11.11 -13.49
C GLY A 32 -3.92 12.35 -12.96
N ARG A 33 -4.45 13.13 -13.87
CA ARG A 33 -5.28 14.27 -13.54
C ARG A 33 -6.60 13.79 -12.92
N ALA A 34 -6.97 14.34 -11.79
CA ALA A 34 -8.29 14.09 -11.23
C ALA A 34 -9.37 14.48 -12.28
N PRO A 35 -10.41 13.65 -12.49
CA PRO A 35 -11.51 14.06 -13.34
C PRO A 35 -12.02 15.41 -12.86
N ALA A 36 -12.28 16.33 -13.81
CA ALA A 36 -12.93 17.58 -13.48
C ALA A 36 -14.16 17.23 -12.64
N LYS A 37 -14.31 17.87 -11.45
CA LYS A 37 -15.42 17.61 -10.53
C LYS A 37 -16.68 17.40 -11.35
N ALA A 38 -17.26 16.20 -11.26
CA ALA A 38 -18.64 16.03 -11.65
C ALA A 38 -19.39 17.10 -10.87
N VAL A 39 -20.12 17.95 -11.58
CA VAL A 39 -20.98 18.98 -11.02
C VAL A 39 -21.71 18.30 -9.87
N ALA A 40 -21.55 18.82 -8.67
CA ALA A 40 -22.22 18.31 -7.50
C ALA A 40 -23.72 18.34 -7.82
N ASP A 41 -24.30 17.17 -8.09
CA ASP A 41 -25.74 17.03 -8.02
C ASP A 41 -26.14 17.42 -6.61
N ASP A 42 -26.98 18.39 -6.56
CA ASP A 42 -27.53 19.07 -5.39
C ASP A 42 -28.46 18.13 -4.60
N ALA A 43 -27.90 17.02 -4.17
CA ALA A 43 -28.58 16.02 -3.35
C ALA A 43 -28.08 16.16 -1.92
N GLY A 44 -28.84 16.93 -1.19
CA GLY A 44 -28.92 17.14 0.26
C GLY A 44 -27.85 16.50 1.14
N ASP A 45 -27.33 17.32 2.03
CA ASP A 45 -26.48 17.16 3.23
C ASP A 45 -26.48 15.81 4.00
N ALA A 46 -26.52 14.68 3.31
CA ALA A 46 -26.14 13.41 3.92
C ALA A 46 -24.61 13.35 3.93
N ILE A 47 -24.00 13.51 5.11
CA ILE A 47 -22.58 13.21 5.38
C ILE A 47 -22.36 11.73 4.96
N ARG A 48 -22.03 11.53 3.69
CA ARG A 48 -21.53 10.22 3.26
C ARG A 48 -20.14 10.06 3.85
N PRO A 49 -19.85 8.96 4.55
CA PRO A 49 -18.49 8.64 4.94
C PRO A 49 -17.59 8.81 3.71
N ALA A 50 -16.52 9.58 3.84
CA ALA A 50 -15.60 9.78 2.72
C ALA A 50 -15.15 8.40 2.24
N ASP A 51 -15.42 8.08 0.97
CA ASP A 51 -14.97 6.81 0.37
C ASP A 51 -13.44 6.76 0.48
N PRO A 52 -12.88 5.78 1.18
CA PRO A 52 -11.42 5.64 1.32
C PRO A 52 -10.69 5.60 -0.02
N LEU A 53 -11.35 5.12 -1.08
CA LEU A 53 -10.78 5.09 -2.43
C LEU A 53 -10.67 6.49 -3.05
N LEU A 54 -11.46 7.47 -2.60
CA LEU A 54 -11.35 8.86 -3.08
C LEU A 54 -10.06 9.53 -2.61
N ALA A 55 -9.47 9.06 -1.52
CA ALA A 55 -8.19 9.56 -1.02
C ALA A 55 -6.98 9.09 -1.84
N HIS A 56 -7.16 8.05 -2.67
CA HIS A 56 -6.09 7.59 -3.54
C HIS A 56 -5.92 8.50 -4.77
N PRO A 57 -4.67 8.78 -5.18
CA PRO A 57 -4.39 9.50 -6.41
C PRO A 57 -5.07 8.82 -7.61
N GLN A 58 -5.55 9.61 -8.57
CA GLN A 58 -6.00 9.07 -9.84
C GLN A 58 -4.78 8.51 -10.58
N PRO A 59 -4.76 7.25 -11.01
CA PRO A 59 -3.63 6.71 -11.75
C PRO A 59 -3.64 7.18 -13.21
N ASP A 60 -2.44 7.45 -13.76
CA ASP A 60 -2.22 7.54 -15.21
C ASP A 60 -1.73 6.18 -15.72
N ALA A 61 -2.54 5.51 -16.53
CA ALA A 61 -2.21 4.20 -17.06
C ALA A 61 -0.96 4.22 -17.94
N GLN A 62 -0.76 5.27 -18.76
CA GLN A 62 0.42 5.40 -19.62
C GLN A 62 1.67 5.72 -18.80
N GLY A 63 1.55 6.57 -17.80
CA GLY A 63 2.61 6.85 -16.84
C GLY A 63 3.04 5.58 -16.12
N PHE A 64 2.08 4.76 -15.69
CA PHE A 64 2.40 3.48 -15.07
C PHE A 64 3.08 2.51 -16.05
N VAL A 65 2.69 2.43 -17.30
CA VAL A 65 3.37 1.60 -18.32
C VAL A 65 4.84 1.99 -18.44
N ARG A 66 5.14 3.29 -18.55
CA ARG A 66 6.53 3.79 -18.61
C ARG A 66 7.32 3.42 -17.34
N TRP A 67 6.71 3.62 -16.18
CA TRP A 67 7.31 3.24 -14.90
C TRP A 67 7.60 1.73 -14.85
N TRP A 68 6.64 0.91 -15.29
CA TRP A 68 6.77 -0.56 -15.30
C TRP A 68 7.89 -1.03 -16.21
N GLN A 69 8.04 -0.46 -17.40
CA GLN A 69 9.14 -0.79 -18.32
C GLN A 69 10.51 -0.60 -17.68
N THR A 70 10.65 0.39 -16.80
CA THR A 70 11.92 0.66 -16.12
C THR A 70 12.12 -0.17 -14.86
N HIS A 71 11.04 -0.46 -14.12
CA HIS A 71 11.13 -1.01 -12.77
C HIS A 71 10.54 -2.43 -12.64
N GLY A 72 9.75 -2.88 -13.59
CA GLY A 72 9.01 -4.15 -13.51
C GLY A 72 9.90 -5.38 -13.51
N ALA A 73 11.09 -5.32 -14.12
CA ALA A 73 12.03 -6.44 -14.18
C ALA A 73 12.49 -6.94 -12.81
N ARG A 74 12.37 -6.14 -11.77
CA ARG A 74 12.69 -6.54 -10.38
C ARG A 74 11.62 -7.43 -9.74
N ILE A 75 10.42 -7.46 -10.33
CA ILE A 75 9.29 -8.25 -9.82
C ILE A 75 9.28 -9.57 -10.58
N THR A 76 9.62 -10.63 -9.87
CA THR A 76 9.76 -11.96 -10.45
C THR A 76 8.43 -12.69 -10.46
N ASP A 77 8.13 -13.36 -11.57
CA ASP A 77 6.94 -14.21 -11.68
C ASP A 77 6.96 -15.35 -10.65
N GLY A 78 5.80 -15.61 -10.06
CA GLY A 78 5.63 -16.65 -9.04
C GLY A 78 5.99 -16.20 -7.63
N GLU A 79 6.57 -15.04 -7.43
CA GLU A 79 6.81 -14.47 -6.12
C GLU A 79 5.62 -13.60 -5.65
N VAL A 80 5.38 -13.61 -4.35
CA VAL A 80 4.40 -12.72 -3.73
C VAL A 80 5.10 -11.47 -3.23
N TRP A 81 4.58 -10.32 -3.62
CA TRP A 81 5.14 -9.01 -3.31
C TRP A 81 4.21 -8.18 -2.43
N LEU A 82 4.81 -7.41 -1.53
CA LEU A 82 4.12 -6.44 -0.69
C LEU A 82 5.01 -5.23 -0.48
N ASN A 83 4.49 -4.04 -0.78
CA ASN A 83 5.17 -2.76 -0.61
C ASN A 83 6.58 -2.75 -1.24
N GLY A 84 6.70 -3.30 -2.45
CA GLY A 84 7.95 -3.35 -3.23
C GLY A 84 9.00 -4.35 -2.76
N ARG A 85 8.60 -5.33 -1.97
CA ARG A 85 9.47 -6.38 -1.42
C ARG A 85 8.85 -7.75 -1.59
N THR A 86 9.67 -8.76 -1.83
CA THR A 86 9.24 -10.15 -1.76
C THR A 86 8.73 -10.48 -0.35
N LEU A 87 7.66 -11.24 -0.27
CA LEU A 87 6.96 -11.55 0.97
C LEU A 87 7.79 -12.54 1.82
N THR A 88 8.65 -12.00 2.68
CA THR A 88 9.40 -12.74 3.70
C THR A 88 9.00 -12.28 5.10
N PRO A 89 9.20 -13.06 6.18
CA PRO A 89 8.94 -12.60 7.54
C PRO A 89 9.66 -11.28 7.87
N ALA A 90 10.91 -11.11 7.44
CA ALA A 90 11.67 -9.89 7.64
C ALA A 90 11.06 -8.68 6.87
N ALA A 91 10.64 -8.88 5.61
CA ALA A 91 9.98 -7.84 4.83
C ALA A 91 8.62 -7.45 5.42
N LEU A 92 7.86 -8.40 5.94
CA LEU A 92 6.61 -8.15 6.66
C LEU A 92 6.84 -7.33 7.93
N ALA A 93 7.83 -7.71 8.76
CA ALA A 93 8.22 -6.96 9.94
C ALA A 93 8.60 -5.52 9.58
N GLN A 94 9.44 -5.33 8.54
CA GLN A 94 9.81 -4.00 8.07
C GLN A 94 8.60 -3.20 7.58
N THR A 95 7.67 -3.84 6.84
CA THR A 95 6.45 -3.19 6.38
C THR A 95 5.57 -2.73 7.54
N LEU A 96 5.51 -3.49 8.64
CA LEU A 96 4.80 -3.07 9.85
C LEU A 96 5.40 -1.81 10.47
N HIS A 97 6.71 -1.66 10.44
CA HIS A 97 7.37 -0.49 11.02
C HIS A 97 7.28 0.77 10.14
N THR A 98 7.45 0.62 8.85
CA THR A 98 7.69 1.77 7.94
C THR A 98 6.68 1.89 6.80
N GLY A 99 5.85 0.88 6.59
CA GLY A 99 4.88 0.86 5.49
C GLY A 99 3.66 1.76 5.73
N PRO A 100 2.94 2.12 4.68
CA PRO A 100 1.67 2.81 4.78
C PRO A 100 0.62 1.90 5.46
N LEU A 101 -0.43 2.50 6.04
CA LEU A 101 -1.41 1.80 6.88
C LEU A 101 -2.02 0.55 6.20
N HIS A 102 -2.40 0.67 4.93
CA HIS A 102 -2.98 -0.45 4.19
C HIS A 102 -1.99 -1.62 4.03
N ALA A 103 -0.71 -1.34 3.74
CA ALA A 103 0.33 -2.38 3.66
C ALA A 103 0.62 -3.00 5.04
N ARG A 104 0.62 -2.19 6.12
CA ARG A 104 0.76 -2.66 7.51
C ARG A 104 -0.35 -3.62 7.89
N THR A 105 -1.59 -3.33 7.51
CA THR A 105 -2.75 -4.22 7.78
C THR A 105 -2.58 -5.58 7.09
N VAL A 106 -2.13 -5.60 5.84
CA VAL A 106 -1.84 -6.84 5.11
C VAL A 106 -0.67 -7.60 5.75
N ALA A 107 0.41 -6.90 6.10
CA ALA A 107 1.58 -7.49 6.73
C ALA A 107 1.24 -8.13 8.09
N ALA A 108 0.42 -7.45 8.91
CA ALA A 108 -0.04 -7.99 10.19
C ALA A 108 -0.83 -9.30 10.03
N ARG A 109 -1.75 -9.35 9.06
CA ARG A 109 -2.52 -10.56 8.75
C ARG A 109 -1.63 -11.70 8.26
N LYS A 110 -0.66 -11.43 7.40
CA LYS A 110 0.26 -12.44 6.88
C LYS A 110 1.18 -12.99 7.96
N LEU A 111 1.72 -12.15 8.84
CA LEU A 111 2.52 -12.60 9.99
C LEU A 111 1.70 -13.47 10.94
N GLN A 112 0.47 -13.12 11.21
CA GLN A 112 -0.42 -13.94 12.04
C GLN A 112 -0.59 -15.36 11.46
N TRP A 113 -0.72 -15.49 10.14
CA TRP A 113 -0.85 -16.80 9.50
C TRP A 113 0.46 -17.60 9.56
N LEU A 114 1.62 -16.92 9.44
CA LEU A 114 2.91 -17.59 9.46
C LEU A 114 3.31 -18.08 10.84
N HIS A 115 2.93 -17.37 11.89
CA HIS A 115 3.38 -17.66 13.25
C HIS A 115 2.31 -18.29 14.13
N SER A 116 1.08 -18.50 13.62
CA SER A 116 -0.06 -19.04 14.39
C SER A 116 -0.31 -18.28 15.70
N GLU A 117 0.12 -17.02 15.76
CA GLU A 117 0.02 -16.20 16.97
C GLU A 117 -1.43 -15.82 17.27
N PRO A 118 -1.92 -16.04 18.49
CA PRO A 118 -3.30 -15.74 18.86
C PRO A 118 -3.58 -14.24 18.98
N ARG A 119 -2.54 -13.42 19.18
CA ARG A 119 -2.71 -11.97 19.37
C ARG A 119 -2.50 -11.20 18.07
N ARG A 120 -3.60 -10.67 17.57
CA ARG A 120 -3.59 -9.76 16.40
C ARG A 120 -2.95 -8.43 16.77
N LEU A 121 -2.03 -7.94 15.91
CA LEU A 121 -1.67 -6.53 15.93
C LEU A 121 -2.84 -5.71 15.38
N ASP A 122 -3.39 -4.83 16.23
CA ASP A 122 -4.33 -3.81 15.76
C ASP A 122 -3.54 -2.66 15.11
N THR A 123 -3.55 -2.62 13.78
CA THR A 123 -2.85 -1.58 13.01
C THR A 123 -3.53 -0.22 13.04
N HIS A 124 -4.77 -0.13 13.57
CA HIS A 124 -5.53 1.10 13.76
C HIS A 124 -5.52 1.57 15.22
N GLY A 125 -5.02 0.74 16.14
CA GLY A 125 -4.92 1.06 17.54
C GLY A 125 -3.86 2.12 17.88
N PRO A 126 -3.75 2.52 19.17
CA PRO A 126 -2.78 3.50 19.62
C PRO A 126 -1.33 3.13 19.29
N SER A 127 -0.56 4.08 18.77
CA SER A 127 0.84 3.85 18.36
C SER A 127 1.76 3.28 19.46
N PRO A 128 1.63 3.62 20.76
CA PRO A 128 2.42 3.01 21.80
C PRO A 128 2.17 1.49 21.94
N VAL A 129 0.89 1.08 21.85
CA VAL A 129 0.50 -0.34 21.93
C VAL A 129 1.06 -1.12 20.74
N GLN A 130 0.98 -0.54 19.54
CA GLN A 130 1.56 -1.14 18.33
C GLN A 130 3.07 -1.30 18.46
N ARG A 131 3.79 -0.26 18.94
CA ARG A 131 5.25 -0.34 19.15
C ARG A 131 5.62 -1.41 20.16
N GLN A 132 4.93 -1.47 21.29
CA GLN A 132 5.17 -2.49 22.30
C GLN A 132 4.95 -3.90 21.74
N TRP A 133 3.86 -4.11 21.00
CA TRP A 133 3.60 -5.39 20.36
C TRP A 133 4.71 -5.77 19.38
N MET A 134 5.14 -4.84 18.53
CA MET A 134 6.21 -5.08 17.55
C MET A 134 7.55 -5.40 18.25
N GLN A 135 7.90 -4.69 19.33
CA GLN A 135 9.11 -4.95 20.11
C GLN A 135 9.11 -6.34 20.74
N THR A 136 7.94 -6.83 21.15
CA THR A 136 7.81 -8.13 21.80
C THR A 136 7.82 -9.31 20.82
N HIS A 137 7.25 -9.13 19.62
CA HIS A 137 6.94 -10.23 18.71
C HIS A 137 7.73 -10.23 17.40
N LEU A 138 8.43 -9.14 17.09
CA LEU A 138 9.20 -9.04 15.86
C LEU A 138 10.70 -8.97 16.12
N PRO A 139 11.53 -9.53 15.23
CA PRO A 139 12.97 -9.32 15.32
C PRO A 139 13.31 -7.82 15.16
N PRO A 140 14.38 -7.35 15.83
CA PRO A 140 14.82 -5.97 15.67
C PRO A 140 15.15 -5.70 14.19
N ILE A 141 14.74 -4.52 13.71
CA ILE A 141 15.08 -4.09 12.35
C ILE A 141 16.58 -3.78 12.32
N PRO A 142 17.33 -4.32 11.36
CA PRO A 142 18.70 -3.89 11.13
C PRO A 142 18.71 -2.38 10.88
N GLN A 143 19.40 -1.63 11.72
CA GLN A 143 19.58 -0.20 11.46
C GLN A 143 20.42 -0.03 10.20
N PRO A 144 20.07 0.91 9.30
CA PRO A 144 20.93 1.22 8.17
C PRO A 144 22.29 1.67 8.74
N SER A 145 23.35 1.03 8.29
CA SER A 145 24.71 1.47 8.63
C SER A 145 24.84 2.95 8.33
N PRO A 146 25.38 3.77 9.25
CA PRO A 146 25.64 5.17 8.96
C PRO A 146 26.48 5.23 7.69
N LYS A 147 26.01 6.00 6.70
CA LYS A 147 26.79 6.24 5.49
C LYS A 147 28.11 6.89 5.92
N ALA A 148 29.20 6.16 5.67
CA ALA A 148 30.55 6.72 5.76
C ALA A 148 30.75 7.80 4.70
#